data_3649d92943ec91c05202251a37b696e1
#
_entry.id   3649d92943ec91c05202251a37b696e1
#
_cell.length_a   1.000
_cell.length_b   1.000
_cell.length_c   1.000
_cell.angle_alpha   90.00
_cell.angle_beta   90.00
_cell.angle_gamma   90.00
#
_symmetry.space_group_name_H-M   'P 1'
#
loop_
_entity.id
_entity.type
_entity.pdbx_description
1 polymer ?
#
loop_
_entity_poly.entity_id
_entity_poly.type
_entity_poly.pdbx_seq_one_letter_code
_entity_poly.pdbx_strand_id
1 'polypeptide(L)'
;KGIPVVAVGKIHDLFAGRGISQSVHTENDAEGINALQELSKTFQQRGLVFANLVDSDMIYGHRRNVEGYYQNIMMIDEGLSLLYDNLTNEDLLIVTADHGNDPTFPKHTDHTREYVPFIACSPSFTESSFLGTLRGYVHIAQTVIEALGVESARKWGRTLLKEDA
;
A
#
# COMPACT_ATOMS: atom_id res chain seq x y z
N LYS A 1 14.42 -13.77 -3.84
CA LYS A 1 14.94 -15.08 -4.24
C LYS A 1 13.80 -15.92 -4.82
N GLY A 2 13.46 -15.67 -6.09
CA GLY A 2 12.42 -16.43 -6.77
C GLY A 2 10.96 -16.00 -6.49
N ILE A 3 10.71 -14.99 -5.66
CA ILE A 3 9.39 -14.43 -5.44
C ILE A 3 9.24 -13.23 -6.37
N PRO A 4 8.27 -13.21 -7.29
CA PRO A 4 8.07 -12.10 -8.19
C PRO A 4 7.55 -10.87 -7.46
N VAL A 5 7.98 -9.71 -7.94
CA VAL A 5 7.51 -8.40 -7.49
C VAL A 5 6.96 -7.65 -8.70
N VAL A 6 5.68 -7.31 -8.65
CA VAL A 6 5.03 -6.45 -9.63
C VAL A 6 4.96 -5.03 -9.07
N ALA A 7 5.56 -4.09 -9.75
CA ALA A 7 5.53 -2.67 -9.42
C ALA A 7 4.39 -1.99 -10.18
N VAL A 8 3.56 -1.20 -9.48
CA VAL A 8 2.51 -0.37 -10.09
C VAL A 8 2.80 1.10 -9.77
N GLY A 9 2.67 1.97 -10.78
CA GLY A 9 2.98 3.39 -10.66
C GLY A 9 4.47 3.65 -10.56
N LYS A 10 4.90 4.51 -9.63
CA LYS A 10 6.31 4.97 -9.48
C LYS A 10 7.25 3.99 -8.77
N ILE A 11 6.77 2.84 -8.33
CA ILE A 11 7.61 1.88 -7.56
C ILE A 11 8.84 1.44 -8.36
N HIS A 12 8.68 1.17 -9.66
CA HIS A 12 9.82 0.81 -10.51
C HIS A 12 10.95 1.86 -10.46
N ASP A 13 10.59 3.13 -10.58
CA ASP A 13 11.56 4.23 -10.62
C ASP A 13 12.21 4.46 -9.26
N LEU A 14 11.43 4.40 -8.17
CA LEU A 14 11.94 4.53 -6.80
C LEU A 14 13.01 3.47 -6.48
N PHE A 15 12.87 2.27 -7.02
CA PHE A 15 13.84 1.19 -6.83
C PHE A 15 14.86 1.05 -7.98
N ALA A 16 14.83 1.95 -8.97
CA ALA A 16 15.65 1.86 -10.19
C ALA A 16 15.57 0.46 -10.84
N GLY A 17 14.39 -0.13 -10.85
CA GLY A 17 14.11 -1.46 -11.36
C GLY A 17 14.69 -2.64 -10.54
N ARG A 18 15.40 -2.37 -9.44
CA ARG A 18 16.05 -3.41 -8.65
C ARG A 18 15.06 -4.25 -7.87
N GLY A 19 15.07 -5.54 -8.07
CA GLY A 19 14.17 -6.48 -7.41
C GLY A 19 12.76 -6.52 -8.01
N ILE A 20 12.50 -5.77 -9.08
CA ILE A 20 11.21 -5.73 -9.77
C ILE A 20 11.22 -6.78 -10.90
N SER A 21 10.20 -7.63 -10.93
CA SER A 21 10.02 -8.66 -11.95
C SER A 21 9.17 -8.17 -13.12
N GLN A 22 8.19 -7.29 -12.82
CA GLN A 22 7.29 -6.71 -13.80
C GLN A 22 6.90 -5.30 -13.33
N SER A 23 6.64 -4.40 -14.28
CA SER A 23 6.20 -3.03 -14.00
C SER A 23 4.95 -2.70 -14.81
N VAL A 24 4.00 -2.04 -14.16
CA VAL A 24 2.81 -1.45 -14.76
C VAL A 24 2.88 0.06 -14.52
N HIS A 25 3.16 0.80 -15.59
CA HIS A 25 3.17 2.26 -15.53
C HIS A 25 1.74 2.79 -15.48
N THR A 26 1.50 3.82 -14.66
CA THR A 26 0.20 4.49 -14.53
C THR A 26 0.39 5.99 -14.43
N GLU A 27 -0.50 6.76 -15.06
CA GLU A 27 -0.43 8.20 -15.12
C GLU A 27 -1.16 8.88 -13.94
N ASN A 28 -2.09 8.17 -13.31
CA ASN A 28 -2.94 8.67 -12.24
C ASN A 28 -3.42 7.52 -11.32
N ASP A 29 -4.07 7.89 -10.21
CA ASP A 29 -4.54 6.94 -9.21
C ASP A 29 -5.67 6.04 -9.74
N ALA A 30 -6.55 6.53 -10.62
CA ALA A 30 -7.61 5.72 -11.21
C ALA A 30 -7.04 4.59 -12.08
N GLU A 31 -6.00 4.86 -12.88
CA GLU A 31 -5.30 3.82 -13.63
C GLU A 31 -4.58 2.85 -12.69
N GLY A 32 -4.00 3.35 -11.59
CA GLY A 32 -3.37 2.55 -10.55
C GLY A 32 -4.35 1.55 -9.93
N ILE A 33 -5.52 2.01 -9.54
CA ILE A 33 -6.60 1.17 -8.99
C ILE A 33 -7.07 0.13 -10.01
N ASN A 34 -7.30 0.53 -11.26
CA ASN A 34 -7.69 -0.40 -12.32
C ASN A 34 -6.63 -1.49 -12.54
N ALA A 35 -5.35 -1.12 -12.55
CA ALA A 35 -4.25 -2.07 -12.67
C ALA A 35 -4.21 -3.06 -11.49
N LEU A 36 -4.43 -2.58 -10.27
CA LEU A 36 -4.51 -3.43 -9.07
C LEU A 36 -5.68 -4.40 -9.12
N GLN A 37 -6.86 -3.97 -9.58
CA GLN A 37 -8.03 -4.82 -9.75
C GLN A 37 -7.80 -5.90 -10.81
N GLU A 38 -7.13 -5.59 -11.91
CA GLU A 38 -6.75 -6.59 -12.91
C GLU A 38 -5.69 -7.58 -12.37
N LEU A 39 -4.70 -7.08 -11.63
CA LEU A 39 -3.69 -7.94 -11.01
C LEU A 39 -4.30 -8.86 -9.94
N SER A 40 -5.30 -8.42 -9.18
CA SER A 40 -5.99 -9.29 -8.22
C SER A 40 -6.67 -10.50 -8.86
N LYS A 41 -7.05 -10.39 -10.14
CA LYS A 41 -7.66 -11.50 -10.92
C LYS A 41 -6.63 -12.35 -11.65
N THR A 42 -5.53 -11.76 -12.09
CA THR A 42 -4.59 -12.39 -13.04
C THR A 42 -3.27 -12.84 -12.43
N PHE A 43 -2.85 -12.23 -11.33
CA PHE A 43 -1.59 -12.58 -10.64
C PHE A 43 -1.82 -13.70 -9.62
N GLN A 44 -2.01 -14.93 -10.13
CA GLN A 44 -2.40 -16.11 -9.36
C GLN A 44 -1.18 -16.93 -8.89
N GLN A 45 -0.18 -16.25 -8.30
CA GLN A 45 1.02 -16.89 -7.76
C GLN A 45 1.51 -16.15 -6.51
N ARG A 46 2.27 -16.85 -5.66
CA ARG A 46 2.91 -16.20 -4.51
C ARG A 46 3.86 -15.11 -4.99
N GLY A 47 3.61 -13.88 -4.59
CA GLY A 47 4.39 -12.71 -4.98
C GLY A 47 3.96 -11.44 -4.25
N LEU A 48 4.59 -10.35 -4.60
CA LEU A 48 4.27 -9.02 -4.08
C LEU A 48 3.79 -8.13 -5.22
N VAL A 49 2.60 -7.58 -5.09
CA VAL A 49 2.16 -6.43 -5.88
C VAL A 49 2.40 -5.19 -5.01
N PHE A 50 3.26 -4.29 -5.46
CA PHE A 50 3.59 -3.08 -4.73
C PHE A 50 3.19 -1.87 -5.56
N ALA A 51 2.24 -1.10 -5.07
CA ALA A 51 1.68 0.07 -5.75
C ALA A 51 1.99 1.36 -5.02
N ASN A 52 2.17 2.44 -5.79
CA ASN A 52 2.23 3.80 -5.30
C ASN A 52 1.21 4.65 -6.06
N LEU A 53 0.17 5.10 -5.35
CA LEU A 53 -0.83 6.05 -5.83
C LEU A 53 -0.35 7.45 -5.46
N VAL A 54 -0.34 8.37 -6.42
CA VAL A 54 0.42 9.62 -6.27
C VAL A 54 -0.42 10.90 -6.30
N ASP A 55 -1.68 10.83 -6.76
CA ASP A 55 -2.49 12.03 -6.98
C ASP A 55 -2.88 12.71 -5.68
N SER A 56 -3.12 11.95 -4.60
CA SER A 56 -3.38 12.51 -3.28
C SER A 56 -2.30 13.47 -2.84
N ASP A 57 -1.03 13.15 -3.10
CA ASP A 57 0.11 14.01 -2.80
C ASP A 57 0.31 15.08 -3.88
N MET A 58 0.57 14.67 -5.13
CA MET A 58 1.08 15.55 -6.20
C MET A 58 0.01 16.51 -6.73
N ILE A 59 -1.22 16.03 -6.91
CA ILE A 59 -2.29 16.80 -7.55
C ILE A 59 -3.11 17.58 -6.53
N TYR A 60 -3.34 17.01 -5.36
CA TYR A 60 -4.27 17.57 -4.39
C TYR A 60 -3.57 18.09 -3.13
N GLY A 61 -2.67 17.33 -2.53
CA GLY A 61 -1.98 17.67 -1.29
C GLY A 61 -1.09 18.92 -1.43
N HIS A 62 -0.12 18.90 -2.31
CA HIS A 62 0.77 20.01 -2.58
C HIS A 62 0.05 21.26 -3.13
N ARG A 63 -1.12 21.09 -3.70
CA ARG A 63 -1.93 22.22 -4.24
C ARG A 63 -2.99 22.72 -3.29
N ARG A 64 -3.07 22.15 -2.08
CA ARG A 64 -4.07 22.50 -1.06
C ARG A 64 -5.51 22.41 -1.57
N ASN A 65 -5.76 21.46 -2.46
CA ASN A 65 -7.08 21.18 -2.99
C ASN A 65 -7.78 20.14 -2.09
N VAL A 66 -8.40 20.63 -1.02
CA VAL A 66 -9.06 19.78 -0.01
C VAL A 66 -10.17 18.92 -0.60
N GLU A 67 -11.01 19.53 -1.46
CA GLU A 67 -12.11 18.83 -2.08
C GLU A 67 -11.61 17.73 -3.04
N GLY A 68 -10.63 18.04 -3.89
CA GLY A 68 -10.04 17.04 -4.80
C GLY A 68 -9.33 15.92 -4.03
N TYR A 69 -8.66 16.23 -2.92
CA TYR A 69 -8.05 15.24 -2.04
C TYR A 69 -9.10 14.28 -1.47
N TYR A 70 -10.21 14.82 -0.95
CA TYR A 70 -11.30 14.04 -0.42
C TYR A 70 -11.92 13.13 -1.51
N GLN A 71 -12.23 13.68 -2.68
CA GLN A 71 -12.80 12.91 -3.78
C GLN A 71 -11.86 11.79 -4.27
N ASN A 72 -10.55 12.07 -4.30
CA ASN A 72 -9.56 11.06 -4.67
C ASN A 72 -9.49 9.91 -3.65
N ILE A 73 -9.50 10.20 -2.35
CA ILE A 73 -9.56 9.17 -1.31
C ILE A 73 -10.84 8.34 -1.40
N MET A 74 -11.98 8.96 -1.68
CA MET A 74 -13.24 8.24 -1.88
C MET A 74 -13.18 7.29 -3.09
N MET A 75 -12.60 7.72 -4.20
CA MET A 75 -12.37 6.90 -5.39
C MET A 75 -11.44 5.71 -5.10
N ILE A 76 -10.36 5.96 -4.34
CA ILE A 76 -9.44 4.91 -3.92
C ILE A 76 -10.15 3.89 -3.03
N ASP A 77 -10.93 4.34 -2.04
CA ASP A 77 -11.68 3.47 -1.12
C ASP A 77 -12.66 2.56 -1.86
N GLU A 78 -13.45 3.13 -2.77
CA GLU A 78 -14.36 2.37 -3.64
C GLU A 78 -13.61 1.33 -4.48
N GLY A 79 -12.48 1.75 -5.08
CA GLY A 79 -11.65 0.87 -5.90
C GLY A 79 -11.00 -0.27 -5.10
N LEU A 80 -10.57 0.00 -3.86
CA LEU A 80 -10.03 -1.01 -2.96
C LEU A 80 -11.11 -1.99 -2.46
N SER A 81 -12.34 -1.53 -2.27
CA SER A 81 -13.47 -2.41 -1.95
C SER A 81 -13.69 -3.44 -3.06
N LEU A 82 -13.74 -2.99 -4.31
CA LEU A 82 -13.87 -3.89 -5.48
C LEU A 82 -12.67 -4.82 -5.65
N LEU A 83 -11.47 -4.37 -5.29
CA LEU A 83 -10.28 -5.21 -5.29
C LEU A 83 -10.39 -6.29 -4.21
N TYR A 84 -10.83 -5.94 -3.00
CA TYR A 84 -10.97 -6.86 -1.88
C TYR A 84 -11.91 -8.02 -2.21
N ASP A 85 -12.98 -7.77 -2.96
CA ASP A 85 -13.93 -8.80 -3.39
C ASP A 85 -13.30 -9.89 -4.30
N ASN A 86 -12.13 -9.61 -4.89
CA ASN A 86 -11.38 -10.59 -5.70
C ASN A 86 -10.32 -11.35 -4.90
N LEU A 87 -10.05 -10.96 -3.65
CA LEU A 87 -9.02 -11.61 -2.83
C LEU A 87 -9.49 -12.98 -2.33
N THR A 88 -8.53 -13.85 -2.13
CA THR A 88 -8.72 -15.18 -1.55
C THR A 88 -8.16 -15.23 -0.11
N ASN A 89 -8.39 -16.34 0.59
CA ASN A 89 -7.84 -16.56 1.92
C ASN A 89 -6.30 -16.60 1.97
N GLU A 90 -5.64 -16.70 0.82
CA GLU A 90 -4.17 -16.69 0.71
C GLU A 90 -3.61 -15.28 0.50
N ASP A 91 -4.48 -14.28 0.30
CA ASP A 91 -4.07 -12.93 -0.01
C ASP A 91 -4.08 -12.02 1.22
N LEU A 92 -3.14 -11.09 1.25
CA LEU A 92 -3.04 -10.03 2.25
C LEU A 92 -2.97 -8.68 1.53
N LEU A 93 -3.95 -7.82 1.78
CA LEU A 93 -3.93 -6.43 1.36
C LEU A 93 -3.41 -5.55 2.51
N ILE A 94 -2.39 -4.74 2.23
CA ILE A 94 -1.89 -3.71 3.15
C ILE A 94 -2.07 -2.35 2.49
N VAL A 95 -2.72 -1.43 3.19
CA VAL A 95 -2.87 -0.03 2.79
C VAL A 95 -2.13 0.85 3.80
N THR A 96 -1.26 1.70 3.29
CA THR A 96 -0.50 2.66 4.10
C THR A 96 -0.14 3.89 3.26
N ALA A 97 0.58 4.84 3.83
CA ALA A 97 1.18 5.95 3.09
C ALA A 97 2.66 6.08 3.47
N ASP A 98 3.45 6.73 2.63
CA ASP A 98 4.88 6.98 2.83
C ASP A 98 5.13 8.21 3.70
N HIS A 99 4.20 9.19 3.70
CA HIS A 99 4.22 10.39 4.55
C HIS A 99 2.81 11.00 4.67
N GLY A 100 2.68 12.02 5.51
CA GLY A 100 1.49 12.88 5.61
C GLY A 100 1.54 14.02 4.60
N ASN A 101 0.40 14.44 4.12
CA ASN A 101 0.24 15.68 3.36
C ASN A 101 -1.16 16.25 3.63
N ASP A 102 -1.29 17.11 4.65
CA ASP A 102 -2.55 17.75 5.02
C ASP A 102 -2.87 18.90 4.05
N PRO A 103 -3.88 18.74 3.18
CA PRO A 103 -4.25 19.78 2.23
C PRO A 103 -4.88 21.02 2.89
N THR A 104 -5.22 20.96 4.18
CA THR A 104 -5.76 22.10 4.94
C THR A 104 -4.67 22.94 5.60
N PHE A 105 -3.41 22.48 5.61
CA PHE A 105 -2.33 23.16 6.30
C PHE A 105 -1.90 24.46 5.57
N PRO A 106 -2.04 25.66 6.20
CA PRO A 106 -1.96 26.92 5.44
C PRO A 106 -0.56 27.51 5.29
N LYS A 107 0.46 26.97 6.01
CA LYS A 107 1.76 27.64 6.14
C LYS A 107 2.72 27.37 4.98
N HIS A 108 2.63 26.22 4.34
CA HIS A 108 3.47 25.84 3.20
C HIS A 108 2.77 24.77 2.39
N THR A 109 3.28 24.45 1.21
CA THR A 109 2.74 23.45 0.29
C THR A 109 3.54 22.14 0.30
N ASP A 110 4.44 21.98 1.23
CA ASP A 110 5.26 20.80 1.41
C ASP A 110 4.53 19.75 2.28
N HIS A 111 5.13 18.57 2.41
CA HIS A 111 4.59 17.47 3.24
C HIS A 111 4.40 17.91 4.69
N THR A 112 3.42 17.31 5.34
CA THR A 112 3.11 17.54 6.74
C THR A 112 3.43 16.28 7.58
N ARG A 113 3.23 16.30 8.90
CA ARG A 113 3.77 15.29 9.82
C ARG A 113 2.67 14.50 10.52
N GLU A 114 1.57 14.28 9.86
CA GLU A 114 0.50 13.41 10.36
C GLU A 114 0.97 11.97 10.40
N TYR A 115 0.37 11.20 11.31
CA TYR A 115 0.51 9.76 11.30
C TYR A 115 -0.12 9.18 10.02
N VAL A 116 0.59 8.27 9.39
CA VAL A 116 0.05 7.54 8.23
C VAL A 116 -0.83 6.38 8.70
N PRO A 117 -1.86 6.02 7.92
CA PRO A 117 -2.68 4.85 8.23
C PRO A 117 -1.87 3.56 8.06
N PHE A 118 -2.27 2.53 8.79
CA PHE A 118 -1.92 1.15 8.50
C PHE A 118 -3.19 0.32 8.59
N ILE A 119 -3.61 -0.26 7.48
CA ILE A 119 -4.74 -1.16 7.38
C ILE A 119 -4.23 -2.45 6.75
N ALA A 120 -4.45 -3.58 7.42
CA ALA A 120 -4.18 -4.91 6.87
C ALA A 120 -5.47 -5.71 6.87
N CYS A 121 -5.82 -6.30 5.75
CA CYS A 121 -7.02 -7.11 5.61
C CYS A 121 -6.77 -8.32 4.72
N SER A 122 -7.48 -9.39 5.03
CA SER A 122 -7.50 -10.65 4.30
C SER A 122 -8.87 -11.29 4.50
N PRO A 123 -9.43 -12.00 3.51
CA PRO A 123 -10.63 -12.80 3.72
C PRO A 123 -10.48 -13.89 4.78
N SER A 124 -9.25 -14.29 5.11
CA SER A 124 -8.95 -15.26 6.18
C SER A 124 -9.04 -14.66 7.59
N PHE A 125 -9.11 -13.34 7.75
CA PHE A 125 -9.20 -12.72 9.07
C PHE A 125 -10.62 -12.87 9.63
N THR A 126 -10.71 -13.49 10.80
CA THR A 126 -12.00 -13.75 11.50
C THR A 126 -12.35 -12.64 12.49
N GLU A 127 -11.37 -11.86 12.90
CA GLU A 127 -11.50 -10.80 13.89
C GLU A 127 -10.73 -9.56 13.48
N SER A 128 -11.18 -8.42 13.94
CA SER A 128 -10.47 -7.14 13.79
C SER A 128 -9.75 -6.77 15.07
N SER A 129 -8.55 -6.21 14.96
CA SER A 129 -7.80 -5.72 16.10
C SER A 129 -7.27 -4.30 15.86
N PHE A 130 -7.15 -3.53 16.94
CA PHE A 130 -6.55 -2.21 16.90
C PHE A 130 -5.11 -2.28 17.39
N LEU A 131 -4.17 -2.01 16.49
CA LEU A 131 -2.73 -2.13 16.75
C LEU A 131 -2.10 -0.91 17.44
N GLY A 132 -2.87 0.18 17.58
CA GLY A 132 -2.36 1.44 18.12
C GLY A 132 -1.36 2.11 17.18
N THR A 133 -0.50 2.97 17.75
CA THR A 133 0.54 3.68 17.01
C THR A 133 1.86 2.91 17.05
N LEU A 134 2.38 2.61 15.89
CA LEU A 134 3.65 1.90 15.71
C LEU A 134 4.76 2.85 15.24
N ARG A 135 6.01 2.55 15.63
CA ARG A 135 7.17 3.37 15.23
C ARG A 135 7.85 2.79 14.01
N GLY A 136 7.71 3.50 12.88
CA GLY A 136 8.42 3.24 11.64
C GLY A 136 7.84 2.09 10.81
N TYR A 137 8.26 2.02 9.57
CA TYR A 137 7.78 1.09 8.55
C TYR A 137 8.41 -0.32 8.62
N VAL A 138 9.36 -0.52 9.53
CA VAL A 138 10.05 -1.81 9.70
C VAL A 138 9.08 -2.97 10.01
N HIS A 139 7.96 -2.66 10.66
CA HIS A 139 6.92 -3.64 10.98
C HIS A 139 6.18 -4.10 9.71
N ILE A 140 5.93 -3.18 8.77
CA ILE A 140 5.33 -3.50 7.47
C ILE A 140 6.26 -4.43 6.68
N ALA A 141 7.56 -4.08 6.61
CA ALA A 141 8.54 -4.92 5.94
C ALA A 141 8.61 -6.32 6.54
N GLN A 142 8.60 -6.45 7.87
CA GLN A 142 8.62 -7.75 8.54
C GLN A 142 7.34 -8.54 8.27
N THR A 143 6.18 -7.88 8.27
CA THR A 143 4.89 -8.48 7.96
C THR A 143 4.86 -9.05 6.53
N VAL A 144 5.32 -8.27 5.55
CA VAL A 144 5.41 -8.72 4.15
C VAL A 144 6.37 -9.91 3.98
N ILE A 145 7.53 -9.87 4.64
CA ILE A 145 8.53 -10.96 4.62
C ILE A 145 7.90 -12.26 5.15
N GLU A 146 7.17 -12.19 6.26
CA GLU A 146 6.53 -13.37 6.85
C GLU A 146 5.33 -13.86 6.04
N ALA A 147 4.47 -12.95 5.56
CA ALA A 147 3.35 -13.32 4.69
C ALA A 147 3.82 -14.04 3.42
N LEU A 148 4.95 -13.60 2.86
CA LEU A 148 5.57 -14.25 1.71
C LEU A 148 6.38 -15.50 2.05
N GLY A 149 6.49 -15.91 3.31
CA GLY A 149 7.29 -17.05 3.72
C GLY A 149 8.77 -16.94 3.33
N VAL A 150 9.33 -15.71 3.36
CA VAL A 150 10.73 -15.45 3.02
C VAL A 150 11.59 -15.60 4.26
N GLU A 151 12.59 -16.46 4.21
CA GLU A 151 13.64 -16.50 5.23
C GLU A 151 14.49 -15.23 5.14
N SER A 152 14.51 -14.46 6.21
CA SER A 152 15.37 -13.29 6.36
C SER A 152 16.37 -13.53 7.47
N ALA A 153 17.67 -13.34 7.17
CA ALA A 153 18.73 -13.41 8.16
C ALA A 153 18.63 -12.27 9.21
N ARG A 154 17.83 -11.25 8.96
CA ARG A 154 17.64 -10.10 9.85
C ARG A 154 16.15 -9.89 10.10
N LYS A 155 15.77 -9.81 11.37
CA LYS A 155 14.46 -9.30 11.78
C LYS A 155 14.49 -7.78 11.80
N TRP A 156 13.62 -7.15 11.01
CA TRP A 156 13.52 -5.69 10.91
C TRP A 156 12.59 -5.09 11.97
N GLY A 157 11.52 -5.81 12.29
CA GLY A 157 10.50 -5.42 13.26
C GLY A 157 9.75 -6.65 13.76
N ARG A 158 8.55 -6.45 14.30
CA ARG A 158 7.60 -7.54 14.57
C ARG A 158 6.61 -7.67 13.41
N THR A 159 6.13 -8.87 13.16
CA THR A 159 4.97 -9.06 12.29
C THR A 159 3.72 -8.45 12.93
N LEU A 160 2.80 -7.99 12.08
CA LEU A 160 1.51 -7.45 12.50
C LEU A 160 0.36 -8.44 12.24
N LEU A 161 0.69 -9.66 11.76
CA LEU A 161 -0.29 -10.71 11.42
C LEU A 161 -0.55 -11.70 12.57
N LYS A 162 0.28 -11.69 13.61
CA LYS A 162 0.11 -12.57 14.76
C LYS A 162 -0.19 -11.73 16.00
N GLU A 163 -1.30 -12.01 16.63
CA GLU A 163 -1.42 -11.75 18.06
C GLU A 163 -0.48 -12.74 18.76
N ASP A 164 0.52 -12.23 19.46
CA ASP A 164 1.21 -13.02 20.45
C ASP A 164 0.20 -13.32 21.56
N ALA A 165 -0.26 -14.58 21.62
CA ALA A 165 -1.09 -15.09 22.68
C ALA A 165 -0.32 -15.11 24.02
#